data_09f105d69ccb3c860f249421125f6cd0
#
_entry.id   09f105d69ccb3c860f249421125f6cd0
#
_cell.length_a   1.000
_cell.length_b   1.000
_cell.length_c   1.000
_cell.angle_alpha   90.00
_cell.angle_beta   90.00
_cell.angle_gamma   90.00
#
_symmetry.space_group_name_H-M   'P 1'
#
loop_
_entity.id
_entity.type
_entity.pdbx_description
1 polymer ?
#
loop_
_entity_poly.entity_id
_entity_poly.type
_entity_poly.pdbx_seq_one_letter_code
_entity_poly.pdbx_strand_id
1 'polypeptide(L)'
;MKKLFTFLLFLFFITKSFAQFDTEHWFAPMADASNGSEAQQYIYVSTNESTPFKVDIYNNNVIIGTINNLSKGSPQKFYIPREYIITSNNTEINAKATLGLHLVGEKKFFANLRFSVFNHAEILTSKGKSALGKNFYIGMGEQYLPNNAANRNGLNAIASVIATENNT
;
A
#
# COMPACT_ATOMS: atom_id res chain seq x y z
N MET A 1 -31.89 -34.40 -5.96
CA MET A 1 -30.78 -33.72 -6.65
C MET A 1 -30.89 -32.22 -6.64
N LYS A 2 -32.01 -31.58 -7.02
CA LYS A 2 -32.16 -30.11 -7.03
C LYS A 2 -31.91 -29.45 -5.65
N LYS A 3 -32.42 -30.03 -4.55
CA LYS A 3 -32.24 -29.49 -3.19
C LYS A 3 -30.78 -29.55 -2.70
N LEU A 4 -30.02 -30.58 -3.09
CA LEU A 4 -28.61 -30.74 -2.76
C LEU A 4 -27.76 -29.71 -3.51
N PHE A 5 -28.09 -29.45 -4.78
CA PHE A 5 -27.40 -28.43 -5.58
C PHE A 5 -27.63 -27.02 -5.05
N THR A 6 -28.86 -26.72 -4.63
CA THR A 6 -29.18 -25.42 -4.00
C THR A 6 -28.44 -25.23 -2.67
N PHE A 7 -28.31 -26.29 -1.87
CA PHE A 7 -27.55 -26.25 -0.61
C PHE A 7 -26.04 -26.06 -0.85
N LEU A 8 -25.47 -26.75 -1.85
CA LEU A 8 -24.08 -26.54 -2.25
C LEU A 8 -23.82 -25.12 -2.77
N LEU A 9 -24.75 -24.57 -3.56
CA LEU A 9 -24.66 -23.20 -4.06
C LEU A 9 -24.67 -22.18 -2.89
N PHE A 10 -25.47 -22.41 -1.85
CA PHE A 10 -25.56 -21.55 -0.68
C PHE A 10 -24.29 -21.58 0.17
N LEU A 11 -23.58 -22.71 0.23
CA LEU A 11 -22.29 -22.83 0.91
C LEU A 11 -21.20 -21.97 0.26
N PHE A 12 -21.24 -21.74 -1.04
CA PHE A 12 -20.29 -20.87 -1.75
C PHE A 12 -20.42 -19.38 -1.40
N PHE A 13 -21.57 -18.94 -0.92
CA PHE A 13 -21.79 -17.53 -0.54
C PHE A 13 -21.35 -17.18 0.90
N ILE A 14 -20.91 -18.15 1.69
CA ILE A 14 -20.53 -17.92 3.11
C ILE A 14 -19.05 -17.58 3.26
N THR A 15 -18.23 -17.69 2.21
CA THR A 15 -16.81 -17.31 2.29
C THR A 15 -16.68 -15.79 2.30
N LYS A 16 -16.59 -15.21 3.48
CA LYS A 16 -16.18 -13.80 3.63
C LYS A 16 -14.71 -13.70 3.25
N SER A 17 -14.43 -13.19 2.06
CA SER A 17 -13.07 -12.87 1.66
C SER A 17 -12.62 -11.60 2.38
N PHE A 18 -11.78 -11.72 3.39
CA PHE A 18 -11.11 -10.59 4.04
C PHE A 18 -9.77 -10.30 3.34
N ALA A 19 -9.81 -10.03 2.05
CA ALA A 19 -8.63 -9.80 1.23
C ALA A 19 -7.76 -8.59 1.68
N GLN A 20 -8.22 -7.80 2.64
CA GLN A 20 -7.51 -6.62 3.15
C GLN A 20 -6.91 -6.82 4.56
N PHE A 21 -7.24 -7.92 5.23
CA PHE A 21 -6.68 -8.26 6.52
C PHE A 21 -5.63 -9.35 6.37
N ASP A 22 -4.38 -9.01 6.61
CA ASP A 22 -3.26 -9.94 6.53
C ASP A 22 -2.26 -9.67 7.66
N THR A 23 -1.29 -10.57 7.83
CA THR A 23 -0.17 -10.40 8.75
C THR A 23 0.97 -9.60 8.13
N GLU A 24 0.94 -9.40 6.82
CA GLU A 24 1.97 -8.67 6.08
C GLU A 24 1.34 -7.72 5.05
N HIS A 25 1.91 -6.52 4.95
CA HIS A 25 1.48 -5.50 4.00
C HIS A 25 2.68 -4.82 3.37
N TRP A 26 2.55 -4.47 2.08
CA TRP A 26 3.58 -3.78 1.32
C TRP A 26 3.03 -2.50 0.69
N PHE A 27 3.88 -1.50 0.63
CA PHE A 27 3.63 -0.26 -0.08
C PHE A 27 4.83 0.04 -0.98
N ALA A 28 4.61 0.02 -2.27
CA ALA A 28 5.61 0.39 -3.26
C ALA A 28 5.94 1.89 -3.16
N PRO A 29 7.15 2.30 -3.56
CA PRO A 29 7.52 3.70 -3.54
C PRO A 29 6.65 4.54 -4.48
N MET A 30 6.51 5.81 -4.14
CA MET A 30 5.78 6.78 -4.93
C MET A 30 6.73 7.85 -5.47
N ALA A 31 6.40 8.40 -6.63
CA ALA A 31 7.11 9.55 -7.15
C ALA A 31 6.33 10.83 -6.88
N ASP A 32 7.05 11.86 -6.44
CA ASP A 32 6.53 13.20 -6.29
C ASP A 32 7.20 14.13 -7.29
N ALA A 33 6.44 14.56 -8.27
CA ALA A 33 6.89 15.52 -9.29
C ALA A 33 6.64 16.99 -8.89
N SER A 34 6.01 17.22 -7.74
CA SER A 34 5.52 18.57 -7.38
C SER A 34 6.59 19.49 -6.81
N ASN A 35 7.78 18.99 -6.48
CA ASN A 35 8.78 19.71 -5.67
C ASN A 35 8.20 20.31 -4.37
N GLY A 36 7.03 19.85 -3.96
CA GLY A 36 6.31 20.34 -2.82
C GLY A 36 7.05 20.01 -1.52
N SER A 37 7.43 21.03 -0.80
CA SER A 37 7.84 20.91 0.58
C SER A 37 6.68 20.36 1.41
N GLU A 38 6.99 19.51 2.37
CA GLU A 38 6.16 19.12 3.50
C GLU A 38 5.00 18.18 3.22
N ALA A 39 5.28 17.08 2.59
CA ALA A 39 4.37 15.96 2.63
C ALA A 39 4.49 15.25 3.98
N GLN A 40 3.37 15.07 4.66
CA GLN A 40 3.29 14.19 5.83
C GLN A 40 2.72 12.85 5.38
N GLN A 41 3.49 11.78 5.61
CA GLN A 41 3.05 10.43 5.31
C GLN A 41 2.82 9.68 6.61
N TYR A 42 1.66 9.02 6.67
CA TYR A 42 1.31 8.19 7.80
C TYR A 42 0.83 6.83 7.34
N ILE A 43 1.33 5.79 7.98
CA ILE A 43 0.68 4.49 7.98
C ILE A 43 -0.43 4.53 9.04
N TYR A 44 -1.62 4.11 8.64
CA TYR A 44 -2.75 3.86 9.53
C TYR A 44 -3.01 2.37 9.55
N VAL A 45 -3.12 1.82 10.75
CA VAL A 45 -3.40 0.40 10.96
C VAL A 45 -4.60 0.20 11.88
N SER A 46 -5.38 -0.82 11.59
CA SER A 46 -6.49 -1.26 12.43
C SER A 46 -6.63 -2.77 12.39
N THR A 47 -7.33 -3.34 13.36
CA THR A 47 -7.52 -4.78 13.45
C THR A 47 -8.87 -5.13 14.11
N ASN A 48 -9.31 -6.35 13.85
CA ASN A 48 -10.44 -6.97 14.55
C ASN A 48 -10.00 -7.83 15.76
N GLU A 49 -8.69 -7.96 15.99
CA GLU A 49 -8.12 -8.74 17.07
C GLU A 49 -8.29 -8.04 18.41
N SER A 50 -8.88 -8.72 19.39
CA SER A 50 -9.12 -8.14 20.71
C SER A 50 -7.86 -8.10 21.58
N THR A 51 -6.94 -9.05 21.40
CA THR A 51 -5.67 -9.08 22.14
C THR A 51 -4.66 -8.18 21.46
N PRO A 52 -4.07 -7.21 22.17
CA PRO A 52 -3.04 -6.32 21.63
C PRO A 52 -1.85 -7.08 21.06
N PHE A 53 -1.26 -6.55 20.02
CA PHE A 53 -0.09 -7.11 19.36
C PHE A 53 0.77 -6.03 18.71
N LYS A 54 1.95 -6.43 18.25
CA LYS A 54 2.96 -5.58 17.65
C LYS A 54 2.91 -5.66 16.13
N VAL A 55 3.20 -4.51 15.47
CA VAL A 55 3.47 -4.42 14.02
C VAL A 55 4.81 -3.73 13.83
N ASP A 56 5.75 -4.40 13.20
CA ASP A 56 7.04 -3.84 12.79
C ASP A 56 6.95 -3.28 11.38
N ILE A 57 7.61 -2.15 11.15
CA ILE A 57 7.66 -1.44 9.88
C ILE A 57 9.10 -1.47 9.39
N TYR A 58 9.28 -2.00 8.19
CA TYR A 58 10.59 -2.17 7.54
C TYR A 58 10.72 -1.28 6.31
N ASN A 59 11.90 -0.76 6.10
CA ASN A 59 12.39 -0.29 4.82
C ASN A 59 13.68 -1.04 4.49
N ASN A 60 13.78 -1.62 3.29
CA ASN A 60 14.94 -2.37 2.84
C ASN A 60 15.48 -3.38 3.90
N ASN A 61 14.59 -4.16 4.51
CA ASN A 61 14.86 -5.14 5.57
C ASN A 61 15.38 -4.57 6.91
N VAL A 62 15.36 -3.25 7.08
CA VAL A 62 15.70 -2.58 8.34
C VAL A 62 14.44 -2.10 9.02
N ILE A 63 14.26 -2.39 10.31
CA ILE A 63 13.14 -1.86 11.10
C ILE A 63 13.34 -0.35 11.27
N ILE A 64 12.38 0.42 10.77
CA ILE A 64 12.34 1.88 10.89
C ILE A 64 11.34 2.35 11.94
N GLY A 65 10.50 1.45 12.43
CA GLY A 65 9.53 1.73 13.47
C GLY A 65 8.73 0.51 13.90
N THR A 66 8.08 0.65 15.05
CA THR A 66 7.20 -0.37 15.60
C THR A 66 5.95 0.28 16.17
N ILE A 67 4.80 -0.27 15.82
CA ILE A 67 3.52 0.06 16.41
C ILE A 67 3.24 -0.99 17.48
N ASN A 68 3.13 -0.56 18.73
CA ASN A 68 2.81 -1.43 19.85
C ASN A 68 1.31 -1.36 20.18
N ASN A 69 0.78 -2.44 20.76
CA ASN A 69 -0.58 -2.48 21.32
C ASN A 69 -1.71 -2.24 20.31
N LEU A 70 -1.54 -2.65 19.05
CA LEU A 70 -2.63 -2.62 18.07
C LEU A 70 -3.71 -3.62 18.50
N SER A 71 -4.95 -3.16 18.67
CA SER A 71 -6.08 -3.99 19.04
C SER A 71 -7.40 -3.43 18.51
N LYS A 72 -8.45 -4.24 18.55
CA LYS A 72 -9.79 -3.83 18.16
C LYS A 72 -10.24 -2.60 18.94
N GLY A 73 -10.73 -1.59 18.22
CA GLY A 73 -11.17 -0.32 18.83
C GLY A 73 -10.03 0.65 19.15
N SER A 74 -8.76 0.25 18.93
CA SER A 74 -7.58 1.09 19.15
C SER A 74 -6.72 1.17 17.89
N PRO A 75 -7.20 1.81 16.81
CA PRO A 75 -6.41 2.02 15.62
C PRO A 75 -5.20 2.88 15.92
N GLN A 76 -4.10 2.63 15.21
CA GLN A 76 -2.84 3.31 15.42
C GLN A 76 -2.39 4.00 14.13
N LYS A 77 -1.52 5.00 14.27
CA LYS A 77 -0.83 5.63 13.15
C LYS A 77 0.66 5.74 13.44
N PHE A 78 1.45 5.67 12.38
CA PHE A 78 2.90 5.87 12.45
C PHE A 78 3.34 6.84 11.34
N TYR A 79 4.13 7.84 11.70
CA TYR A 79 4.71 8.78 10.75
C TYR A 79 5.82 8.09 9.96
N ILE A 80 5.78 8.21 8.64
CA ILE A 80 6.81 7.71 7.75
C ILE A 80 7.59 8.89 7.18
N PRO A 81 8.88 9.01 7.47
CA PRO A 81 9.75 9.96 6.80
C PRO A 81 9.72 9.80 5.28
N ARG A 82 9.74 10.91 4.57
CA ARG A 82 9.61 10.97 3.12
C ARG A 82 10.62 10.10 2.39
N GLU A 83 11.84 10.07 2.87
CA GLU A 83 12.97 9.33 2.32
C GLU A 83 12.78 7.81 2.26
N TYR A 84 11.80 7.24 2.95
CA TYR A 84 11.52 5.81 2.92
C TYR A 84 10.51 5.40 1.85
N ILE A 85 9.73 6.33 1.33
CA ILE A 85 8.59 5.97 0.47
C ILE A 85 8.46 6.84 -0.78
N ILE A 86 9.07 8.02 -0.82
CA ILE A 86 8.88 8.97 -1.91
C ILE A 86 10.21 9.29 -2.56
N THR A 87 10.24 9.20 -3.89
CA THR A 87 11.32 9.77 -4.70
C THR A 87 10.87 11.06 -5.38
N SER A 88 11.73 12.06 -5.36
CA SER A 88 11.63 13.27 -6.19
C SER A 88 12.69 13.28 -7.28
N ASN A 89 13.50 12.23 -7.36
CA ASN A 89 14.65 12.16 -8.23
C ASN A 89 14.30 11.39 -9.52
N ASN A 90 14.40 12.06 -10.64
CA ASN A 90 14.14 11.46 -11.96
C ASN A 90 15.07 10.27 -12.28
N THR A 91 16.23 10.15 -11.64
CA THR A 91 17.12 9.00 -11.81
C THR A 91 16.65 7.76 -11.09
N GLU A 92 15.85 7.91 -10.04
CA GLU A 92 15.21 6.79 -9.30
C GLU A 92 13.91 6.35 -9.95
N ILE A 93 13.27 7.22 -10.73
CA ILE A 93 12.16 6.87 -11.60
C ILE A 93 12.76 6.05 -12.76
N ASN A 94 12.25 4.86 -13.01
CA ASN A 94 12.77 3.86 -13.94
C ASN A 94 14.06 3.15 -13.47
N ALA A 95 14.38 3.22 -12.19
CA ALA A 95 15.51 2.51 -11.60
C ALA A 95 15.07 1.64 -10.41
N LYS A 96 15.93 0.71 -10.04
CA LYS A 96 15.78 -0.04 -8.78
C LYS A 96 16.10 0.90 -7.63
N ALA A 97 15.14 1.11 -6.73
CA ALA A 97 15.31 1.91 -5.53
C ALA A 97 15.21 1.04 -4.26
N THR A 98 15.78 1.52 -3.16
CA THR A 98 15.66 0.89 -1.83
C THR A 98 14.46 1.43 -1.03
N LEU A 99 13.55 2.10 -1.73
CA LEU A 99 12.35 2.70 -1.17
C LEU A 99 11.20 1.70 -1.11
N GLY A 100 10.24 2.01 -0.27
CA GLY A 100 9.05 1.19 -0.05
C GLY A 100 8.99 0.66 1.36
N LEU A 101 7.82 0.16 1.75
CA LEU A 101 7.58 -0.29 3.11
C LEU A 101 7.08 -1.74 3.11
N HIS A 102 7.54 -2.49 4.10
CA HIS A 102 7.02 -3.80 4.46
C HIS A 102 6.61 -3.78 5.93
N LEU A 103 5.35 -4.09 6.21
CA LEU A 103 4.80 -4.15 7.55
C LEU A 103 4.55 -5.60 7.92
N VAL A 104 4.97 -6.00 9.11
CA VAL A 104 4.81 -7.36 9.63
C VAL A 104 4.15 -7.30 10.99
N GLY A 105 2.98 -7.88 11.12
CA GLY A 105 2.24 -7.99 12.37
C GLY A 105 2.19 -9.42 12.90
N GLU A 106 2.14 -9.55 14.22
CA GLU A 106 1.97 -10.86 14.89
C GLU A 106 0.59 -11.48 14.59
N LYS A 107 -0.40 -10.65 14.23
CA LYS A 107 -1.76 -11.05 13.87
C LYS A 107 -2.23 -10.26 12.67
N LYS A 108 -3.40 -10.62 12.14
CA LYS A 108 -4.00 -9.94 10.99
C LYS A 108 -4.40 -8.52 11.30
N PHE A 109 -4.04 -7.62 10.41
CA PHE A 109 -4.41 -6.22 10.49
C PHE A 109 -4.71 -5.66 9.10
N PHE A 110 -5.31 -4.49 9.08
CA PHE A 110 -5.54 -3.68 7.90
C PHE A 110 -4.53 -2.54 7.91
N ALA A 111 -3.99 -2.21 6.73
CA ALA A 111 -3.05 -1.12 6.59
C ALA A 111 -3.38 -0.22 5.39
N ASN A 112 -3.29 1.08 5.61
CA ASN A 112 -3.24 2.05 4.54
C ASN A 112 -2.13 3.08 4.76
N LEU A 113 -1.61 3.61 3.67
CA LEU A 113 -0.68 4.70 3.64
C LEU A 113 -1.43 5.94 3.18
N ARG A 114 -1.46 6.96 4.03
CA ARG A 114 -1.91 8.29 3.64
C ARG A 114 -0.71 9.12 3.25
N PHE A 115 -0.76 9.57 2.04
CA PHE A 115 0.21 10.47 1.44
C PHE A 115 -0.43 11.84 1.26
N SER A 116 0.26 12.91 1.64
CA SER A 116 -0.21 14.26 1.38
C SER A 116 0.94 15.16 0.94
N VAL A 117 0.73 15.88 -0.13
CA VAL A 117 1.51 17.03 -0.57
C VAL A 117 0.63 18.26 -0.49
N PHE A 118 1.22 19.44 -0.61
CA PHE A 118 0.47 20.70 -0.56
C PHE A 118 -0.77 20.64 -1.48
N ASN A 119 -1.94 20.82 -0.91
CA ASN A 119 -3.26 20.78 -1.57
C ASN A 119 -3.70 19.43 -2.16
N HIS A 120 -2.93 18.34 -1.99
CA HIS A 120 -3.31 17.02 -2.49
C HIS A 120 -3.08 15.96 -1.44
N ALA A 121 -3.95 14.98 -1.38
CA ALA A 121 -3.80 13.81 -0.52
C ALA A 121 -4.34 12.57 -1.22
N GLU A 122 -3.68 11.45 -1.00
CA GLU A 122 -4.11 10.14 -1.45
C GLU A 122 -4.07 9.14 -0.30
N ILE A 123 -4.86 8.08 -0.44
CA ILE A 123 -4.85 6.94 0.47
C ILE A 123 -4.67 5.67 -0.35
N LEU A 124 -3.58 4.97 -0.10
CA LEU A 124 -3.29 3.67 -0.69
C LEU A 124 -3.60 2.58 0.32
N THR A 125 -4.43 1.63 -0.06
CA THR A 125 -4.77 0.48 0.79
C THR A 125 -3.99 -0.74 0.33
N SER A 126 -3.22 -1.32 1.23
CA SER A 126 -2.55 -2.59 0.96
C SER A 126 -3.55 -3.75 0.94
N LYS A 127 -3.35 -4.66 0.03
CA LYS A 127 -4.11 -5.91 -0.10
C LYS A 127 -3.40 -7.11 0.58
N GLY A 128 -2.28 -6.87 1.24
CA GLY A 128 -1.48 -7.92 1.86
C GLY A 128 -1.01 -8.95 0.84
N LYS A 129 -0.91 -10.19 1.25
CA LYS A 129 -0.47 -11.33 0.40
C LYS A 129 -1.37 -11.58 -0.81
N SER A 130 -2.62 -11.13 -0.78
CA SER A 130 -3.53 -11.28 -1.93
C SER A 130 -3.13 -10.42 -3.14
N ALA A 131 -2.25 -9.45 -2.95
CA ALA A 131 -1.69 -8.63 -4.04
C ALA A 131 -0.38 -9.17 -4.61
N LEU A 132 0.16 -10.25 -4.06
CA LEU A 132 1.38 -10.85 -4.58
C LEU A 132 1.11 -11.57 -5.90
N GLY A 133 2.03 -11.44 -6.85
CA GLY A 133 1.91 -12.08 -8.16
C GLY A 133 3.25 -12.04 -8.91
N LYS A 134 3.34 -12.87 -9.96
CA LYS A 134 4.50 -12.90 -10.87
C LYS A 134 4.25 -12.14 -12.17
N ASN A 135 2.99 -11.90 -12.49
CA ASN A 135 2.56 -11.20 -13.69
C ASN A 135 1.53 -10.14 -13.29
N PHE A 136 1.75 -8.91 -13.71
CA PHE A 136 0.88 -7.79 -13.44
C PHE A 136 0.48 -7.12 -14.74
N TYR A 137 -0.79 -6.76 -14.85
CA TYR A 137 -1.32 -5.98 -15.97
C TYR A 137 -1.68 -4.60 -15.43
N ILE A 138 -1.00 -3.59 -15.94
CA ILE A 138 -1.20 -2.20 -15.52
C ILE A 138 -1.90 -1.48 -16.65
N GLY A 139 -3.19 -1.16 -16.44
CA GLY A 139 -3.97 -0.32 -17.34
C GLY A 139 -3.74 1.15 -16.99
N MET A 140 -2.94 1.83 -17.79
CA MET A 140 -2.83 3.28 -17.70
C MET A 140 -3.63 3.89 -18.86
N GLY A 141 -4.60 4.75 -18.52
CA GLY A 141 -5.32 5.53 -19.53
C GLY A 141 -4.36 6.44 -20.26
N GLU A 142 -4.53 6.55 -21.59
CA GLU A 142 -3.84 7.57 -22.37
C GLU A 142 -4.27 8.94 -21.86
N GLN A 143 -3.32 9.73 -21.38
CA GLN A 143 -3.62 11.09 -20.95
C GLN A 143 -3.82 11.97 -22.19
N TYR A 144 -5.04 12.03 -22.67
CA TYR A 144 -5.42 13.01 -23.67
C TYR A 144 -5.55 14.39 -23.02
N LEU A 145 -4.47 15.13 -23.02
CA LEU A 145 -4.51 16.54 -22.65
C LEU A 145 -4.78 17.36 -23.91
N PRO A 146 -5.81 18.24 -23.91
CA PRO A 146 -6.03 19.17 -25.01
C PRO A 146 -4.77 19.98 -25.23
N ASN A 147 -4.57 20.45 -26.47
CA ASN A 147 -3.33 21.02 -27.04
C ASN A 147 -2.65 22.18 -26.28
N ASN A 148 -3.08 22.55 -25.10
CA ASN A 148 -2.42 23.53 -24.25
C ASN A 148 -1.24 22.89 -23.49
N ALA A 149 -0.18 22.64 -24.24
CA ALA A 149 1.02 21.90 -23.81
C ALA A 149 1.78 22.51 -22.63
N ALA A 150 1.42 23.69 -22.15
CA ALA A 150 2.16 24.39 -21.10
C ALA A 150 2.02 23.76 -19.69
N ASN A 151 1.03 22.93 -19.46
CA ASN A 151 0.75 22.35 -18.12
C ASN A 151 0.94 20.84 -18.03
N ARG A 152 1.67 20.23 -18.94
CA ARG A 152 1.93 18.78 -18.94
C ARG A 152 2.93 18.30 -17.89
N ASN A 153 3.66 19.20 -17.26
CA ASN A 153 4.82 18.86 -16.43
C ASN A 153 4.46 18.27 -15.05
N GLY A 154 3.21 18.04 -14.73
CA GLY A 154 2.80 17.51 -13.42
C GLY A 154 1.87 16.29 -13.47
N LEU A 155 1.48 15.81 -14.66
CA LEU A 155 0.51 14.72 -14.79
C LEU A 155 1.19 13.48 -15.38
N ASN A 156 1.99 12.81 -14.57
CA ASN A 156 2.61 11.53 -14.96
C ASN A 156 1.84 10.37 -14.36
N ALA A 157 1.45 9.40 -15.19
CA ALA A 157 1.00 8.12 -14.70
C ALA A 157 2.24 7.30 -14.33
N ILE A 158 2.34 6.88 -13.07
CA ILE A 158 3.47 6.13 -12.56
C ILE A 158 2.98 4.78 -12.05
N ALA A 159 3.66 3.72 -12.46
CA ALA A 159 3.49 2.39 -11.90
C ALA A 159 4.68 2.09 -11.01
N SER A 160 4.40 1.65 -9.79
CA SER A 160 5.43 1.23 -8.85
C SER A 160 5.23 -0.23 -8.47
N VAL A 161 6.33 -0.95 -8.40
CA VAL A 161 6.36 -2.36 -8.00
C VAL A 161 7.35 -2.52 -6.86
N ILE A 162 6.99 -3.32 -5.86
CA ILE A 162 7.90 -3.71 -4.78
C ILE A 162 8.17 -5.21 -4.87
N ALA A 163 9.44 -5.58 -4.92
CA ALA A 163 9.84 -6.97 -4.84
C ALA A 163 9.73 -7.47 -3.39
N THR A 164 9.10 -8.61 -3.18
CA THR A 164 8.92 -9.22 -1.86
C THR A 164 9.91 -10.37 -1.61
N GLU A 165 10.63 -10.78 -2.64
CA GLU A 165 11.64 -11.84 -2.60
C GLU A 165 12.94 -11.36 -3.25
N ASN A 166 14.06 -11.96 -2.86
CA ASN A 166 15.34 -11.71 -3.50
C ASN A 166 15.39 -12.32 -4.91
N ASN A 167 16.09 -11.66 -5.82
CA ASN A 167 16.25 -12.10 -7.22
C ASN A 167 14.95 -12.07 -8.05
N THR A 168 14.07 -11.14 -7.76
CA THR A 168 12.86 -10.88 -8.55
C THR A 168 13.16 -9.91 -9.68
#